data_e461fd68a8bc7702c09fc60208355489
#
_entry.id   e461fd68a8bc7702c09fc60208355489
#
_cell.length_a   1.000
_cell.length_b   1.000
_cell.length_c   1.000
_cell.angle_alpha   90.00
_cell.angle_beta   90.00
_cell.angle_gamma   90.00
#
_symmetry.space_group_name_H-M   'P 1'
#
loop_
_entity.id
_entity.type
_entity.pdbx_description
1 polymer ?
#
loop_
_entity_poly.entity_id
_entity_poly.type
_entity_poly.pdbx_seq_one_letter_code
_entity_poly.pdbx_strand_id
1 'polypeptide(L)' 'MKTYTMTVFEKDGTNLVDETFEAKDDKEAKEIGTKLLSEKGYSEYTHRCVAPEGHLVLFHR' A
#
# COMPACT_ATOMS: atom_id res chain seq x y z
N MET A 1 16.25 6.10 -3.38
CA MET A 1 14.95 5.40 -3.28
C MET A 1 14.27 5.77 -1.97
N LYS A 2 12.95 5.86 -1.99
CA LYS A 2 12.16 6.15 -0.79
C LYS A 2 11.49 4.87 -0.30
N THR A 3 11.32 4.75 1.00
CA THR A 3 10.65 3.60 1.60
C THR A 3 9.18 3.93 1.85
N TYR A 4 8.30 3.14 1.26
CA TYR A 4 6.85 3.31 1.40
C TYR A 4 6.29 2.17 2.26
N THR A 5 5.23 2.46 3.00
CA THR A 5 4.57 1.48 3.87
C THR A 5 3.21 1.14 3.31
N MET A 6 2.95 -0.15 3.12
CA MET A 6 1.67 -0.66 2.64
C MET A 6 0.97 -1.41 3.76
N THR A 7 -0.27 -1.05 4.03
CA THR A 7 -1.08 -1.71 5.06
C THR A 7 -2.42 -2.11 4.44
N VAL A 8 -2.86 -3.34 4.69
CA VAL A 8 -4.12 -3.88 4.21
C VAL A 8 -4.91 -4.40 5.40
N PHE A 9 -6.20 -4.07 5.42
CA PHE A 9 -7.11 -4.47 6.50
C PHE A 9 -8.29 -5.23 5.96
N GLU A 10 -8.79 -6.17 6.75
CA GLU A 10 -10.04 -6.85 6.47
C GLU A 10 -11.20 -6.01 6.96
N LYS A 11 -12.44 -6.37 6.58
CA LYS A 11 -13.65 -5.63 6.96
C LYS A 11 -13.83 -5.51 8.47
N ASP A 12 -13.34 -6.48 9.22
CA ASP A 12 -13.44 -6.48 10.68
C ASP A 12 -12.32 -5.69 11.36
N GLY A 13 -11.42 -5.09 10.55
CA GLY A 13 -10.29 -4.33 11.08
C GLY A 13 -9.01 -5.13 11.27
N THR A 14 -9.04 -6.41 10.96
CA THR A 14 -7.83 -7.25 11.07
C THR A 14 -6.77 -6.79 10.08
N ASN A 15 -5.55 -6.61 10.56
CA ASN A 15 -4.41 -6.24 9.70
C ASN A 15 -3.91 -7.48 8.97
N LEU A 16 -4.07 -7.49 7.65
CA LEU A 16 -3.67 -8.61 6.81
C LEU A 16 -2.24 -8.46 6.28
N VAL A 17 -1.83 -7.23 6.00
CA VAL A 17 -0.52 -6.94 5.44
C VAL A 17 0.04 -5.69 6.08
N ASP A 18 1.31 -5.73 6.42
CA ASP A 18 2.03 -4.58 6.95
C ASP A 18 3.45 -4.70 6.41
N GLU A 19 3.67 -4.19 5.20
CA GLU A 19 4.93 -4.35 4.51
C GLU A 19 5.48 -3.01 4.04
N THR A 20 6.78 -2.97 3.85
CA THR A 20 7.43 -1.81 3.26
C THR A 20 8.03 -2.21 1.92
N PHE A 21 8.16 -1.24 1.02
CA PHE A 21 8.82 -1.45 -0.25
C PHE A 21 9.47 -0.12 -0.67
N GLU A 22 10.41 -0.23 -1.59
CA GLU A 22 11.14 0.95 -2.09
C GLU A 22 10.66 1.35 -3.47
N ALA A 23 10.58 2.65 -3.70
CA ALA A 23 10.24 3.23 -4.99
C ALA A 23 10.94 4.56 -5.11
N LYS A 24 11.19 5.01 -6.34
CA LYS A 24 11.91 6.26 -6.54
C LYS A 24 11.02 7.49 -6.35
N ASP A 25 9.71 7.35 -6.58
CA ASP A 25 8.75 8.43 -6.41
C ASP A 25 7.35 7.87 -6.17
N ASP A 26 6.38 8.76 -5.94
CA ASP A 26 5.00 8.37 -5.64
C ASP A 26 4.35 7.62 -6.79
N LYS A 27 4.66 8.00 -8.02
CA LYS A 27 4.10 7.33 -9.19
C LYS A 27 4.52 5.86 -9.24
N GLU A 28 5.80 5.61 -9.05
CA GLU A 28 6.33 4.24 -9.02
C GLU A 28 5.75 3.48 -7.83
N ALA A 29 5.62 4.14 -6.68
CA ALA A 29 5.04 3.54 -5.49
C ALA A 29 3.61 3.08 -5.73
N LYS A 30 2.81 3.89 -6.45
CA LYS A 30 1.44 3.50 -6.82
C LYS A 30 1.44 2.24 -7.68
N GLU A 31 2.32 2.19 -8.66
CA GLU A 31 2.40 1.05 -9.56
C GLU A 31 2.80 -0.22 -8.81
N ILE A 32 3.81 -0.13 -7.98
CA ILE A 32 4.29 -1.26 -7.19
C ILE A 32 3.21 -1.71 -6.20
N GLY A 33 2.61 -0.77 -5.49
CA GLY A 33 1.57 -1.07 -4.51
C GLY A 33 0.35 -1.73 -5.12
N THR A 34 -0.12 -1.19 -6.25
CA THR A 34 -1.26 -1.75 -6.97
C THR A 34 -0.96 -3.18 -7.43
N LYS A 35 0.24 -3.40 -7.94
CA LYS A 35 0.66 -4.72 -8.39
C LYS A 35 0.70 -5.71 -7.22
N LEU A 36 1.25 -5.31 -6.09
CA LEU A 36 1.32 -6.16 -4.90
C LEU A 36 -0.07 -6.54 -4.42
N LEU A 37 -0.99 -5.59 -4.38
CA LEU A 37 -2.38 -5.85 -3.97
C LEU A 37 -3.05 -6.82 -4.92
N SER A 38 -2.85 -6.64 -6.22
CA SER A 38 -3.43 -7.51 -7.24
C SER A 38 -2.90 -8.94 -7.10
N GLU A 39 -1.60 -9.09 -6.91
CA GLU A 39 -0.97 -10.40 -6.76
C GLU A 39 -1.46 -11.14 -5.52
N LYS A 40 -1.74 -10.41 -4.44
CA LYS A 40 -2.22 -10.99 -3.19
C LYS A 40 -3.74 -11.17 -3.16
N GLY A 41 -4.44 -10.62 -4.14
CA GLY A 41 -5.89 -10.67 -4.21
C GLY A 41 -6.57 -9.69 -3.26
N TYR A 42 -5.91 -8.64 -2.88
CA TYR A 42 -6.42 -7.67 -1.89
C TYR A 42 -6.79 -6.32 -2.50
N SER A 43 -6.94 -6.25 -3.83
CA SER A 43 -7.24 -4.99 -4.51
C SER A 43 -8.48 -4.27 -4.00
N GLU A 44 -9.49 -5.03 -3.58
CA GLU A 44 -10.76 -4.49 -3.10
C GLU A 44 -10.84 -4.37 -1.59
N TYR A 45 -9.80 -4.79 -0.89
CA TYR A 45 -9.73 -4.66 0.56
C TYR A 45 -9.36 -3.24 0.94
N THR A 46 -9.72 -2.84 2.16
CA THR A 46 -9.27 -1.57 2.70
C THR A 46 -7.75 -1.58 2.76
N HIS A 47 -7.13 -0.62 2.11
CA HIS A 47 -5.67 -0.55 2.10
C HIS A 47 -5.21 0.89 2.03
N ARG A 48 -3.97 1.11 2.44
CA ARG A 48 -3.33 2.41 2.27
C ARG A 48 -1.84 2.23 2.10
N CYS A 49 -1.26 3.13 1.31
CA CYS A 49 0.18 3.20 1.12
C CYS A 49 0.62 4.61 1.51
N VAL A 50 1.58 4.69 2.41
CA VAL A 50 2.03 5.96 2.97
C VAL A 50 3.48 6.20 2.57
N ALA A 51 3.76 7.42 2.11
CA ALA A 51 5.11 7.83 1.76
C ALA A 51 5.93 8.10 3.03
N PRO A 52 7.26 8.07 2.94
CA PRO A 52 8.09 8.36 4.11
C PRO A 52 7.88 9.76 4.66
N GLU A 53 7.37 10.68 3.84
CA GLU A 53 7.02 12.03 4.28
C GLU A 53 5.70 12.09 5.06
N GLY A 54 4.92 11.01 5.04
CA GLY A 54 3.70 10.91 5.81
C GLY A 54 2.40 11.10 5.02
N HIS A 55 2.47 11.41 3.71
CA HIS A 55 1.24 11.57 2.91
C HIS A 55 0.80 10.25 2.29
N LEU A 56 -0.49 10.16 1.99
CA LEU A 56 -1.05 8.96 1.35
C LEU A 56 -0.73 8.94 -0.13
N VAL A 57 -0.30 7.77 -0.60
CA VAL A 57 -0.03 7.52 -2.02
C VAL A 57 -1.15 6.69 -2.63
N LEU A 58 -1.62 5.69 -1.89
CA LEU A 58 -2.77 4.87 -2.26
C LEU A 58 -3.72 4.81 -1.07
N PHE A 59 -5.01 4.78 -1.37
CA PHE A 59 -6.01 4.67 -0.32
C PHE A 59 -7.28 4.04 -0.89
N HIS A 60 -7.82 3.05 -0.18
CA HIS A 60 -9.07 2.40 -0.54
C HIS A 60 -9.80 2.01 0.74
N ARG A 61 -11.06 2.33 0.78
CA ARG A 61 -11.93 2.00 1.91
C ARG A 61 -12.48 0.61 1.81
#